data_2a684f64ab4bd14c9381f90966d57b2f
#
_entry.id   2a684f64ab4bd14c9381f90966d57b2f
#
_cell.length_a   1.000
_cell.length_b   1.000
_cell.length_c   1.000
_cell.angle_alpha   90.00
_cell.angle_beta   90.00
_cell.angle_gamma   90.00
#
_symmetry.space_group_name_H-M   'P 1'
#
loop_
_entity.id
_entity.type
_entity.pdbx_description
1 polymer ?
#
loop_
_entity_poly.entity_id
_entity_poly.type
_entity_poly.pdbx_seq_one_letter_code
_entity_poly.pdbx_strand_id
1 'polypeptide(L)'
;AYAPEFNKDGKYDEKGAAKAEDLNIVICMEMKQDGTVFKIEKHVHNYPHCWRTDKPILYYPLDSWFIRSTAKKDRMVELNKTINWQPESTGTGRFGNWLENLNDWNLSRSRYWGTPLPIWRNEDGEEICIGSLQELFDEIEKSVAAGVMKSNPLKDNGFVPGDYSKENYDKVDLHRPYVDNIVLVSETGKPMKRETDLIDVWFDSGSMPYAQIHYPFENKDMIDKRLAFPADFINEGVDQTRGWFFTLHAIATMVFDSVAFKNVISTGLVLDAKGNKMSKHVGNVVNPFEMIDKYGADAVRFYMMTNSEPWDNLKFDANGVDEVRRKFFGTLYNTYSFFSLYANVDGFDYSQPDVPLAERPEIDRWILSGLHTLIKRVDREMQNYDPTRAGRLIDAFVNDDLSNWYVRLNRKRFWGKEMSSDKLSAYQTLYTCLETVARLMAPFAPFYADQLYLDLTKATGRGGECSVHLAKYPEADESFIDLDLEARMSMAQKITSMVLALRRKVNIKVRQPLQAIMIPAVDDEQKNHIEAVKELIKNEVNVKELRFVEGSGVLVKKVKCNFRTMGKKFGKLM
;
A
#
# COMPACT_ATOMS: atom_id res chain seq x y z
N ALA A 1 -12.70 40.36 31.83
CA ALA A 1 -12.89 41.62 31.12
C ALA A 1 -13.08 41.44 29.62
N TYR A 2 -12.62 40.32 29.04
CA TYR A 2 -12.59 40.12 27.60
C TYR A 2 -13.48 38.95 27.10
N ALA A 3 -14.67 38.76 27.71
CA ALA A 3 -15.60 37.72 27.28
C ALA A 3 -17.01 38.32 27.08
N PRO A 4 -17.20 39.27 26.13
CA PRO A 4 -18.48 39.92 25.89
C PRO A 4 -19.57 38.98 25.38
N GLU A 5 -19.21 37.81 24.92
CA GLU A 5 -20.11 36.72 24.52
C GLU A 5 -20.77 36.02 25.72
N PHE A 6 -20.35 36.31 26.93
CA PHE A 6 -20.99 35.79 28.14
C PHE A 6 -21.67 36.90 28.92
N ASN A 7 -22.89 36.67 29.36
CA ASN A 7 -23.62 37.60 30.20
C ASN A 7 -23.04 37.62 31.64
N LYS A 8 -23.59 38.48 32.49
CA LYS A 8 -23.15 38.63 33.88
C LYS A 8 -23.28 37.34 34.71
N ASP A 9 -24.10 36.41 34.27
CA ASP A 9 -24.34 35.12 34.92
C ASP A 9 -23.44 34.00 34.33
N GLY A 10 -22.48 34.35 33.45
CA GLY A 10 -21.56 33.39 32.80
C GLY A 10 -22.22 32.53 31.71
N LYS A 11 -23.42 32.89 31.26
CA LYS A 11 -24.10 32.21 30.16
C LYS A 11 -23.80 32.89 28.83
N TYR A 12 -23.64 32.08 27.76
CA TYR A 12 -23.41 32.57 26.41
C TYR A 12 -24.54 33.51 25.96
N ASP A 13 -24.16 34.68 25.48
CA ASP A 13 -25.07 35.72 24.96
C ASP A 13 -24.74 35.97 23.46
N GLU A 14 -25.53 35.37 22.57
CA GLU A 14 -25.37 35.48 21.15
C GLU A 14 -25.46 36.93 20.63
N LYS A 15 -26.29 37.77 21.26
CA LYS A 15 -26.44 39.18 20.89
C LYS A 15 -25.24 40.01 21.36
N GLY A 16 -24.67 39.68 22.51
CA GLY A 16 -23.43 40.28 23.02
C GLY A 16 -22.25 39.90 22.15
N ALA A 17 -22.14 38.62 21.81
CA ALA A 17 -21.08 38.10 20.91
C ALA A 17 -21.09 38.75 19.51
N ALA A 18 -22.28 38.94 18.92
CA ALA A 18 -22.42 39.57 17.60
C ALA A 18 -22.06 41.07 17.58
N LYS A 19 -22.04 41.74 18.75
CA LYS A 19 -21.69 43.16 18.91
C LYS A 19 -20.29 43.39 19.46
N ALA A 20 -19.60 42.30 19.86
CA ALA A 20 -18.28 42.41 20.45
C ALA A 20 -17.24 42.83 19.38
N GLU A 21 -16.40 43.79 19.75
CA GLU A 21 -15.21 44.10 18.97
C GLU A 21 -14.26 42.87 18.99
N ASP A 22 -13.50 42.71 17.90
CA ASP A 22 -12.45 41.67 17.83
C ASP A 22 -11.47 41.86 19.01
N LEU A 23 -11.33 40.83 19.82
CA LEU A 23 -10.47 40.86 21.02
C LEU A 23 -9.04 41.30 20.71
N ASN A 24 -8.50 40.94 19.53
CA ASN A 24 -7.17 41.36 19.11
C ASN A 24 -7.11 42.89 18.95
N ILE A 25 -8.16 43.51 18.43
CA ILE A 25 -8.25 44.95 18.29
C ILE A 25 -8.29 45.61 19.64
N VAL A 26 -9.11 45.12 20.55
CA VAL A 26 -9.21 45.63 21.95
C VAL A 26 -7.85 45.59 22.65
N ILE A 27 -7.15 44.45 22.60
CA ILE A 27 -5.81 44.28 23.20
C ILE A 27 -4.81 45.24 22.54
N CYS A 28 -4.80 45.37 21.21
CA CYS A 28 -3.91 46.27 20.49
C CYS A 28 -4.14 47.74 20.89
N MET A 29 -5.40 48.16 21.11
CA MET A 29 -5.73 49.52 21.52
C MET A 29 -5.34 49.80 22.97
N GLU A 30 -5.54 48.84 23.89
CA GLU A 30 -5.07 48.95 25.26
C GLU A 30 -3.55 49.08 25.34
N MET A 31 -2.81 48.16 24.67
CA MET A 31 -1.35 48.24 24.60
C MET A 31 -0.84 49.56 24.00
N LYS A 32 -1.61 50.15 23.08
CA LYS A 32 -1.29 51.47 22.52
C LYS A 32 -1.48 52.57 23.55
N GLN A 33 -2.57 52.51 24.33
CA GLN A 33 -2.81 53.48 25.41
C GLN A 33 -1.73 53.41 26.51
N ASP A 34 -1.30 52.20 26.83
CA ASP A 34 -0.27 51.93 27.87
C ASP A 34 1.15 52.24 27.36
N GLY A 35 1.31 52.59 26.08
CA GLY A 35 2.62 52.85 25.47
C GLY A 35 3.53 51.65 25.36
N THR A 36 2.98 50.44 25.50
CA THR A 36 3.75 49.17 25.46
C THR A 36 3.88 48.56 24.08
N VAL A 37 3.19 49.09 23.06
CA VAL A 37 3.24 48.61 21.68
C VAL A 37 4.14 49.47 20.81
N PHE A 38 5.04 48.85 20.07
CA PHE A 38 5.91 49.57 19.12
C PHE A 38 5.18 49.91 17.81
N LYS A 39 4.41 48.92 17.23
CA LYS A 39 3.69 49.08 15.97
C LYS A 39 2.50 48.15 15.90
N ILE A 40 1.41 48.61 15.30
CA ILE A 40 0.23 47.79 15.00
C ILE A 40 0.08 47.74 13.48
N GLU A 41 0.05 46.52 12.92
CA GLU A 41 -0.16 46.29 11.49
C GLU A 41 -1.21 45.23 11.27
N LYS A 42 -2.03 45.41 10.23
CA LYS A 42 -2.97 44.36 9.79
C LYS A 42 -2.22 43.38 8.89
N HIS A 43 -2.18 42.12 9.31
CA HIS A 43 -1.57 41.05 8.56
C HIS A 43 -2.61 39.96 8.27
N VAL A 44 -2.73 39.56 6.98
CA VAL A 44 -3.63 38.49 6.57
C VAL A 44 -2.82 37.18 6.46
N HIS A 45 -3.16 36.21 7.28
CA HIS A 45 -2.50 34.90 7.26
C HIS A 45 -3.50 33.79 7.63
N ASN A 46 -3.12 32.54 7.37
CA ASN A 46 -3.90 31.41 7.83
C ASN A 46 -3.79 31.29 9.35
N TYR A 47 -4.95 31.20 10.02
CA TYR A 47 -5.02 31.03 11.45
C TYR A 47 -5.71 29.70 11.79
N PRO A 48 -5.19 28.89 12.72
CA PRO A 48 -5.79 27.62 13.07
C PRO A 48 -7.10 27.80 13.82
N HIS A 49 -8.09 27.00 13.45
CA HIS A 49 -9.41 26.93 14.06
C HIS A 49 -9.66 25.55 14.65
N CYS A 50 -10.46 25.51 15.71
CA CYS A 50 -10.91 24.25 16.30
C CYS A 50 -11.77 23.49 15.27
N TRP A 51 -11.38 22.28 14.93
CA TRP A 51 -12.05 21.45 13.93
C TRP A 51 -13.50 21.07 14.26
N ARG A 52 -13.90 21.20 15.53
CA ARG A 52 -15.27 20.91 15.99
C ARG A 52 -16.16 22.13 16.00
N THR A 53 -15.62 23.27 16.41
CA THR A 53 -16.42 24.50 16.65
C THR A 53 -16.18 25.57 15.58
N ASP A 54 -15.20 25.37 14.73
CA ASP A 54 -14.75 26.34 13.72
C ASP A 54 -14.34 27.71 14.30
N LYS A 55 -14.05 27.76 15.60
CA LYS A 55 -13.60 28.97 16.30
C LYS A 55 -12.08 29.07 16.27
N PRO A 56 -11.51 30.29 16.21
CA PRO A 56 -10.07 30.50 16.39
C PRO A 56 -9.57 29.90 17.70
N ILE A 57 -8.39 29.30 17.68
CA ILE A 57 -7.75 28.75 18.89
C ILE A 57 -6.79 29.77 19.49
N LEU A 58 -6.62 29.71 20.83
CA LEU A 58 -5.60 30.49 21.52
C LEU A 58 -4.39 29.63 21.83
N TYR A 59 -3.20 30.22 21.68
CA TYR A 59 -1.95 29.65 22.14
C TYR A 59 -1.60 30.18 23.51
N TYR A 60 -1.47 29.30 24.51
CA TYR A 60 -0.92 29.65 25.82
C TYR A 60 -0.11 28.48 26.36
N PRO A 61 0.92 28.73 27.21
CA PRO A 61 1.75 27.68 27.76
C PRO A 61 0.98 26.83 28.77
N LEU A 62 1.23 25.53 28.73
CA LEU A 62 0.75 24.53 29.70
C LEU A 62 1.92 23.66 30.11
N ASP A 63 2.02 23.35 31.39
CA ASP A 63 2.93 22.33 31.87
C ASP A 63 2.54 21.00 31.27
N SER A 64 3.52 20.29 30.75
CA SER A 64 3.32 19.05 29.98
C SER A 64 4.47 18.10 30.20
N TRP A 65 4.17 16.80 30.08
CA TRP A 65 5.17 15.75 30.09
C TRP A 65 5.72 15.54 28.68
N PHE A 66 7.04 15.41 28.57
CA PHE A 66 7.75 15.21 27.30
C PHE A 66 8.63 13.99 27.36
N ILE A 67 8.71 13.26 26.24
CA ILE A 67 9.78 12.32 25.98
C ILE A 67 10.90 13.09 25.29
N ARG A 68 12.12 13.03 25.83
CA ARG A 68 13.32 13.65 25.21
C ARG A 68 13.74 12.85 23.98
N SER A 69 12.91 12.86 22.93
CA SER A 69 13.19 12.17 21.68
C SER A 69 14.41 12.73 20.96
N THR A 70 14.75 14.00 21.18
CA THR A 70 15.98 14.64 20.65
C THR A 70 17.27 13.97 21.12
N ALA A 71 17.25 13.28 22.27
CA ALA A 71 18.40 12.54 22.79
C ALA A 71 18.82 11.36 21.88
N LYS A 72 17.91 10.88 21.02
CA LYS A 72 18.16 9.78 20.08
C LYS A 72 18.00 10.21 18.61
N LYS A 73 17.90 11.51 18.34
CA LYS A 73 17.66 12.08 17.01
C LYS A 73 18.63 11.54 15.95
N ASP A 74 19.93 11.61 16.21
CA ASP A 74 20.94 11.20 15.23
C ASP A 74 20.83 9.69 14.93
N ARG A 75 20.51 8.89 15.95
CA ARG A 75 20.28 7.46 15.78
C ARG A 75 19.01 7.16 14.97
N MET A 76 17.92 7.92 15.18
CA MET A 76 16.72 7.82 14.37
C MET A 76 17.00 8.15 12.89
N VAL A 77 17.80 9.20 12.63
CA VAL A 77 18.22 9.57 11.27
C VAL A 77 19.06 8.47 10.61
N GLU A 78 19.99 7.87 11.36
CA GLU A 78 20.83 6.78 10.87
C GLU A 78 19.99 5.53 10.54
N LEU A 79 19.15 5.10 11.47
CA LEU A 79 18.29 3.92 11.29
C LEU A 79 17.27 4.11 10.16
N ASN A 80 16.73 5.32 9.97
CA ASN A 80 15.83 5.61 8.86
C ASN A 80 16.44 5.29 7.48
N LYS A 81 17.75 5.43 7.32
CA LYS A 81 18.45 5.12 6.06
C LYS A 81 18.46 3.62 5.73
N THR A 82 18.16 2.76 6.70
CA THR A 82 18.09 1.30 6.52
C THR A 82 16.71 0.82 6.12
N ILE A 83 15.69 1.68 6.19
CA ILE A 83 14.31 1.36 5.81
C ILE A 83 14.15 1.48 4.30
N ASN A 84 13.58 0.46 3.67
CA ASN A 84 13.19 0.51 2.26
C ASN A 84 11.88 1.30 2.11
N TRP A 85 11.99 2.56 1.75
CA TRP A 85 10.85 3.46 1.51
C TRP A 85 10.38 3.40 0.06
N GLN A 86 9.08 3.20 -0.12
CA GLN A 86 8.41 3.42 -1.40
C GLN A 86 7.40 4.58 -1.27
N PRO A 87 7.66 5.74 -1.89
CA PRO A 87 8.86 6.07 -2.68
C PRO A 87 10.05 6.47 -1.76
N GLU A 88 11.26 6.24 -2.20
CA GLU A 88 12.49 6.62 -1.50
C GLU A 88 12.50 8.10 -1.07
N SER A 89 11.89 8.97 -1.89
CA SER A 89 11.79 10.41 -1.62
C SER A 89 10.97 10.75 -0.36
N THR A 90 10.10 9.87 0.12
CA THR A 90 9.40 10.06 1.40
C THR A 90 10.36 9.86 2.56
N GLY A 91 11.18 8.81 2.52
CA GLY A 91 12.17 8.50 3.56
C GLY A 91 13.29 9.52 3.65
N THR A 92 13.88 9.90 2.52
CA THR A 92 15.00 10.86 2.44
C THR A 92 14.55 12.31 2.56
N GLY A 93 13.34 12.62 2.08
CA GLY A 93 12.79 13.97 2.06
C GLY A 93 11.87 14.24 3.27
N ARG A 94 10.57 13.94 3.12
CA ARG A 94 9.55 14.34 4.10
C ARG A 94 9.81 13.79 5.51
N PHE A 95 10.11 12.51 5.63
CA PHE A 95 10.36 11.86 6.92
C PHE A 95 11.77 12.17 7.43
N GLY A 96 12.81 12.08 6.57
CA GLY A 96 14.19 12.40 6.94
C GLY A 96 14.34 13.84 7.43
N ASN A 97 13.81 14.82 6.70
CA ASN A 97 13.82 16.22 7.12
C ASN A 97 13.07 16.45 8.45
N TRP A 98 12.01 15.67 8.72
CA TRP A 98 11.30 15.73 10.00
C TRP A 98 12.20 15.26 11.15
N LEU A 99 12.90 14.13 10.96
CA LEU A 99 13.82 13.60 11.97
C LEU A 99 15.02 14.53 12.22
N GLU A 100 15.58 15.13 11.18
CA GLU A 100 16.69 16.09 11.30
C GLU A 100 16.32 17.34 12.09
N ASN A 101 15.06 17.75 12.05
CA ASN A 101 14.51 18.91 12.76
C ASN A 101 13.61 18.50 13.92
N LEU A 102 13.83 17.32 14.50
CA LEU A 102 13.01 16.76 15.55
C LEU A 102 13.05 17.62 16.81
N ASN A 103 11.86 17.84 17.39
CA ASN A 103 11.66 18.37 18.74
C ASN A 103 11.27 17.24 19.69
N ASP A 104 11.36 17.49 21.00
CA ASP A 104 10.91 16.56 22.01
C ASP A 104 9.42 16.29 21.88
N TRP A 105 9.02 15.05 22.11
CA TRP A 105 7.66 14.60 21.95
C TRP A 105 6.80 14.96 23.17
N ASN A 106 5.88 15.91 23.01
CA ASN A 106 4.88 16.19 24.02
C ASN A 106 3.96 14.97 24.18
N LEU A 107 4.10 14.26 25.31
CA LEU A 107 3.41 13.01 25.58
C LEU A 107 2.05 13.21 26.24
N SER A 108 1.91 14.19 27.11
CA SER A 108 0.70 14.35 27.93
C SER A 108 -0.46 15.03 27.19
N ARG A 109 -1.67 14.61 27.54
CA ARG A 109 -2.93 15.16 27.00
C ARG A 109 -3.93 15.42 28.14
N SER A 110 -4.39 16.65 28.22
CA SER A 110 -5.48 17.02 29.15
C SER A 110 -6.83 16.57 28.59
N ARG A 111 -7.16 15.31 28.80
CA ARG A 111 -8.37 14.65 28.32
C ARG A 111 -9.03 13.83 29.42
N TYR A 112 -10.29 13.43 29.22
CA TYR A 112 -11.03 12.61 30.19
C TYR A 112 -10.91 11.11 29.91
N TRP A 113 -10.73 10.71 28.64
CA TRP A 113 -10.68 9.32 28.22
C TRP A 113 -9.44 9.02 27.38
N GLY A 114 -8.76 7.95 27.74
CA GLY A 114 -7.54 7.45 27.13
C GLY A 114 -6.65 6.76 28.16
N THR A 115 -5.46 6.34 27.76
CA THR A 115 -4.46 5.70 28.64
C THR A 115 -3.90 6.72 29.62
N PRO A 116 -4.06 6.54 30.93
CA PRO A 116 -3.53 7.47 31.95
C PRO A 116 -1.99 7.45 31.98
N LEU A 117 -1.38 8.62 32.28
CA LEU A 117 0.05 8.65 32.61
C LEU A 117 0.30 7.86 33.90
N PRO A 118 1.19 6.86 33.90
CA PRO A 118 1.45 6.03 35.07
C PRO A 118 2.47 6.68 36.03
N ILE A 119 2.30 7.97 36.31
CA ILE A 119 3.22 8.76 37.13
C ILE A 119 2.48 9.27 38.36
N TRP A 120 3.04 8.98 39.55
CA TRP A 120 2.59 9.54 40.84
C TRP A 120 3.62 10.51 41.37
N ARG A 121 3.18 11.61 41.92
CA ARG A 121 4.03 12.70 42.41
C ARG A 121 3.45 13.30 43.70
N ASN A 122 4.34 13.82 44.55
CA ASN A 122 3.98 14.63 45.69
C ASN A 122 4.41 16.11 45.54
N GLU A 123 4.06 16.93 46.53
CA GLU A 123 4.36 18.37 46.52
C GLU A 123 5.87 18.66 46.62
N ASP A 124 6.67 17.75 47.16
CA ASP A 124 8.14 17.89 47.28
C ASP A 124 8.86 17.53 45.98
N GLY A 125 8.14 17.06 44.95
CA GLY A 125 8.70 16.69 43.67
C GLY A 125 9.24 15.26 43.62
N GLU A 126 9.00 14.41 44.64
CA GLU A 126 9.24 12.98 44.55
C GLU A 126 8.25 12.37 43.55
N GLU A 127 8.72 11.53 42.65
CA GLU A 127 7.90 10.93 41.61
C GLU A 127 8.26 9.46 41.36
N ILE A 128 7.26 8.67 40.98
CA ILE A 128 7.41 7.28 40.55
C ILE A 128 6.64 7.05 39.25
N CYS A 129 7.28 6.37 38.31
CA CYS A 129 6.63 5.90 37.09
C CYS A 129 6.40 4.39 37.19
N ILE A 130 5.17 3.95 37.17
CA ILE A 130 4.76 2.55 37.31
C ILE A 130 4.85 1.85 35.96
N GLY A 131 5.62 0.76 35.89
CA GLY A 131 5.88 0.00 34.66
C GLY A 131 5.01 -1.24 34.48
N SER A 132 4.25 -1.67 35.49
CA SER A 132 3.39 -2.87 35.39
C SER A 132 2.27 -2.89 36.40
N LEU A 133 1.25 -3.74 36.16
CA LEU A 133 0.19 -4.00 37.16
C LEU A 133 0.74 -4.68 38.41
N GLN A 134 1.76 -5.53 38.28
CA GLN A 134 2.44 -6.11 39.43
C GLN A 134 3.06 -5.03 40.31
N GLU A 135 3.83 -4.14 39.70
CA GLU A 135 4.46 -3.02 40.42
C GLU A 135 3.41 -2.10 41.07
N LEU A 136 2.35 -1.77 40.32
CA LEU A 136 1.24 -0.98 40.91
C LEU A 136 0.61 -1.66 42.12
N PHE A 137 0.38 -2.97 42.02
CA PHE A 137 -0.15 -3.75 43.13
C PHE A 137 0.76 -3.67 44.37
N ASP A 138 2.07 -3.87 44.18
CA ASP A 138 3.06 -3.87 45.26
C ASP A 138 3.20 -2.48 45.90
N GLU A 139 3.18 -1.40 45.11
CA GLU A 139 3.22 -0.03 45.60
C GLU A 139 1.93 0.36 46.36
N ILE A 140 0.78 -0.16 45.95
CA ILE A 140 -0.46 0.02 46.71
C ILE A 140 -0.39 -0.73 48.06
N GLU A 141 0.16 -1.97 48.11
CA GLU A 141 0.33 -2.71 49.39
C GLU A 141 1.27 -1.94 50.34
N LYS A 142 2.33 -1.30 49.84
CA LYS A 142 3.17 -0.39 50.66
C LYS A 142 2.38 0.79 51.19
N SER A 143 1.52 1.37 50.37
CA SER A 143 0.66 2.52 50.75
C SER A 143 -0.37 2.13 51.80
N VAL A 144 -0.90 0.91 51.73
CA VAL A 144 -1.78 0.36 52.75
C VAL A 144 -1.02 0.14 54.07
N ALA A 145 0.16 -0.47 54.01
CA ALA A 145 1.01 -0.67 55.20
C ALA A 145 1.43 0.65 55.90
N ALA A 146 1.64 1.69 55.12
CA ALA A 146 1.94 3.05 55.63
C ALA A 146 0.70 3.82 56.09
N GLY A 147 -0.50 3.27 55.93
CA GLY A 147 -1.77 3.93 56.32
C GLY A 147 -2.22 5.04 55.36
N VAL A 148 -1.60 5.17 54.20
CA VAL A 148 -1.97 6.14 53.14
C VAL A 148 -3.23 5.71 52.41
N MET A 149 -3.36 4.40 52.13
CA MET A 149 -4.55 3.77 51.58
C MET A 149 -5.22 2.86 52.62
N LYS A 150 -6.54 2.69 52.53
CA LYS A 150 -7.31 1.79 53.42
C LYS A 150 -7.23 0.33 53.00
N SER A 151 -7.24 0.08 51.70
CA SER A 151 -7.15 -1.24 51.09
C SER A 151 -6.56 -1.11 49.71
N ASN A 152 -6.18 -2.26 49.11
CA ASN A 152 -5.73 -2.34 47.74
C ASN A 152 -6.92 -2.64 46.82
N PRO A 153 -7.38 -1.69 45.99
CA PRO A 153 -8.54 -1.91 45.12
C PRO A 153 -8.35 -3.03 44.09
N LEU A 154 -7.12 -3.30 43.66
CA LEU A 154 -6.83 -4.42 42.74
C LEU A 154 -7.08 -5.76 43.43
N LYS A 155 -6.63 -5.87 44.69
CA LYS A 155 -6.82 -7.06 45.52
C LYS A 155 -8.29 -7.23 45.91
N ASP A 156 -8.97 -6.15 46.25
CA ASP A 156 -10.40 -6.17 46.63
C ASP A 156 -11.26 -6.65 45.44
N ASN A 157 -10.87 -6.36 44.21
CA ASN A 157 -11.51 -6.84 43.00
C ASN A 157 -11.09 -8.27 42.62
N GLY A 158 -10.19 -8.91 43.36
CA GLY A 158 -9.73 -10.25 43.14
C GLY A 158 -8.68 -10.39 42.01
N PHE A 159 -7.97 -9.30 41.69
CA PHE A 159 -6.83 -9.36 40.76
C PHE A 159 -5.68 -10.17 41.39
N VAL A 160 -5.08 -11.05 40.59
CA VAL A 160 -3.96 -11.89 41.00
C VAL A 160 -2.72 -11.48 40.20
N PRO A 161 -1.69 -10.92 40.88
CA PRO A 161 -0.42 -10.60 40.19
C PRO A 161 0.22 -11.82 39.54
N GLY A 162 0.73 -11.64 38.32
CA GLY A 162 1.36 -12.71 37.54
C GLY A 162 0.41 -13.64 36.79
N ASP A 163 -0.90 -13.50 36.96
CA ASP A 163 -1.90 -14.16 36.11
C ASP A 163 -2.28 -13.22 34.95
N TYR A 164 -1.86 -13.56 33.73
CA TYR A 164 -2.08 -12.78 32.49
C TYR A 164 -3.35 -13.17 31.74
N SER A 165 -4.22 -14.00 32.35
CA SER A 165 -5.50 -14.37 31.74
C SER A 165 -6.41 -13.15 31.55
N LYS A 166 -7.22 -13.20 30.49
CA LYS A 166 -8.22 -12.15 30.21
C LYS A 166 -9.17 -11.96 31.39
N GLU A 167 -9.60 -13.05 32.01
CA GLU A 167 -10.52 -13.08 33.16
C GLU A 167 -9.93 -12.35 34.37
N ASN A 168 -8.61 -12.38 34.54
CA ASN A 168 -7.94 -11.65 35.60
C ASN A 168 -7.83 -10.14 35.27
N TYR A 169 -7.50 -9.81 34.03
CA TYR A 169 -7.39 -8.42 33.58
C TYR A 169 -8.74 -7.72 33.51
N ASP A 170 -9.83 -8.40 33.21
CA ASP A 170 -11.19 -7.85 33.22
C ASP A 170 -11.67 -7.37 34.62
N LYS A 171 -10.94 -7.72 35.68
CA LYS A 171 -11.22 -7.25 37.07
C LYS A 171 -10.66 -5.87 37.37
N VAL A 172 -9.83 -5.33 36.47
CA VAL A 172 -9.10 -4.07 36.70
C VAL A 172 -9.47 -3.06 35.62
N ASP A 173 -9.89 -1.88 36.04
CA ASP A 173 -10.07 -0.73 35.16
C ASP A 173 -9.07 0.36 35.56
N LEU A 174 -8.12 0.66 34.70
CA LEU A 174 -7.09 1.68 34.89
C LEU A 174 -7.46 3.03 34.28
N HIS A 175 -8.64 3.17 33.69
CA HIS A 175 -9.10 4.46 33.18
C HIS A 175 -9.44 5.42 34.32
N ARG A 176 -9.47 6.69 33.98
CA ARG A 176 -10.08 7.70 34.88
C ARG A 176 -11.60 7.43 34.96
N PRO A 177 -12.23 7.62 36.12
CA PRO A 177 -11.68 8.15 37.39
C PRO A 177 -11.09 7.07 38.33
N TYR A 178 -11.11 5.80 37.97
CA TYR A 178 -10.76 4.68 38.86
C TYR A 178 -9.32 4.76 39.36
N VAL A 179 -8.36 4.93 38.45
CA VAL A 179 -6.93 5.00 38.76
C VAL A 179 -6.58 6.28 39.56
N ASP A 180 -7.36 7.35 39.42
CA ASP A 180 -7.12 8.61 40.12
C ASP A 180 -7.37 8.52 41.65
N ASN A 181 -8.06 7.46 42.10
CA ASN A 181 -8.28 7.17 43.50
C ASN A 181 -7.11 6.44 44.17
N ILE A 182 -6.15 6.01 43.43
CA ILE A 182 -4.96 5.32 43.94
C ILE A 182 -3.93 6.36 44.37
N VAL A 183 -3.58 6.31 45.67
CA VAL A 183 -2.57 7.17 46.28
C VAL A 183 -1.41 6.30 46.72
N LEU A 184 -0.23 6.55 46.19
CA LEU A 184 0.98 5.82 46.54
C LEU A 184 1.73 6.53 47.70
N VAL A 185 2.66 5.84 48.30
CA VAL A 185 3.53 6.38 49.35
C VAL A 185 4.96 6.56 48.83
N SER A 186 5.54 7.72 49.01
CA SER A 186 6.95 7.99 48.66
C SER A 186 7.93 7.32 49.62
N GLU A 187 9.21 7.30 49.24
CA GLU A 187 10.29 6.81 50.10
C GLU A 187 10.38 7.59 51.45
N THR A 188 9.98 8.86 51.44
CA THR A 188 9.91 9.71 52.67
C THR A 188 8.62 9.53 53.45
N GLY A 189 7.72 8.63 53.05
CA GLY A 189 6.45 8.34 53.70
C GLY A 189 5.31 9.32 53.38
N LYS A 190 5.48 10.20 52.37
CA LYS A 190 4.46 11.17 51.98
C LYS A 190 3.53 10.62 50.90
N PRO A 191 2.24 11.02 50.91
CA PRO A 191 1.29 10.57 49.90
C PRO A 191 1.62 11.19 48.52
N MET A 192 1.58 10.36 47.46
CA MET A 192 1.74 10.74 46.07
C MET A 192 0.44 10.52 45.30
N LYS A 193 0.04 11.50 44.51
CA LYS A 193 -1.12 11.42 43.62
C LYS A 193 -0.70 11.26 42.19
N ARG A 194 -1.51 10.55 41.42
CA ARG A 194 -1.28 10.39 39.99
C ARG A 194 -1.39 11.74 39.26
N GLU A 195 -0.50 11.94 38.28
CA GLU A 195 -0.62 13.05 37.33
C GLU A 195 -1.90 12.92 36.52
N THR A 196 -2.68 14.01 36.42
CA THR A 196 -4.05 13.95 35.90
C THR A 196 -4.16 13.75 34.40
N ASP A 197 -3.09 14.03 33.67
CA ASP A 197 -3.05 13.89 32.20
C ASP A 197 -3.08 12.43 31.74
N LEU A 198 -3.41 12.29 30.46
CA LEU A 198 -3.39 11.02 29.72
C LEU A 198 -2.19 10.98 28.80
N ILE A 199 -1.84 9.80 28.32
CA ILE A 199 -0.82 9.59 27.29
C ILE A 199 -1.39 9.99 25.92
N ASP A 200 -0.54 10.52 25.04
CA ASP A 200 -0.85 10.72 23.64
C ASP A 200 -1.21 9.38 22.96
N VAL A 201 -2.38 9.32 22.34
CA VAL A 201 -2.85 8.12 21.60
C VAL A 201 -1.86 7.64 20.54
N TRP A 202 -0.98 8.51 20.07
CA TRP A 202 0.11 8.13 19.16
C TRP A 202 1.19 7.27 19.84
N PHE A 203 1.33 7.37 21.16
CA PHE A 203 2.16 6.44 21.93
C PHE A 203 1.53 5.05 21.96
N ASP A 204 0.23 4.96 22.20
CA ASP A 204 -0.50 3.68 22.19
C ASP A 204 -0.32 2.98 20.83
N SER A 205 -0.56 3.70 19.73
CA SER A 205 -0.40 3.14 18.37
C SER A 205 1.06 2.82 18.03
N GLY A 206 2.02 3.61 18.50
CA GLY A 206 3.45 3.38 18.32
C GLY A 206 3.98 2.20 19.12
N SER A 207 3.29 1.84 20.22
CA SER A 207 3.62 0.68 21.06
C SER A 207 3.02 -0.63 20.55
N MET A 208 2.18 -0.60 19.51
CA MET A 208 1.45 -1.75 18.99
C MET A 208 2.34 -3.00 18.75
N PRO A 209 3.56 -2.90 18.17
CA PRO A 209 4.38 -4.09 17.92
C PRO A 209 4.70 -4.91 19.18
N TYR A 210 4.73 -4.26 20.33
CA TYR A 210 5.08 -4.84 21.62
C TYR A 210 3.83 -5.16 22.44
N ALA A 211 2.89 -4.21 22.49
CA ALA A 211 1.69 -4.30 23.29
C ALA A 211 0.78 -5.45 22.85
N GLN A 212 0.63 -5.70 21.56
CA GLN A 212 -0.23 -6.77 21.04
C GLN A 212 0.16 -8.19 21.47
N ILE A 213 1.42 -8.38 21.82
CA ILE A 213 1.95 -9.67 22.28
C ILE A 213 2.24 -9.67 23.79
N HIS A 214 1.85 -8.61 24.50
CA HIS A 214 2.06 -8.41 25.94
C HIS A 214 3.53 -8.46 26.36
N TYR A 215 4.42 -7.92 25.52
CA TYR A 215 5.85 -7.78 25.86
C TYR A 215 6.03 -6.75 26.99
N PRO A 216 6.94 -6.91 27.94
CA PRO A 216 7.93 -8.01 28.10
C PRO A 216 7.43 -9.19 28.96
N PHE A 217 6.16 -9.23 29.35
CA PHE A 217 5.63 -10.20 30.31
C PHE A 217 5.36 -11.54 29.67
N GLU A 218 4.87 -11.55 28.43
CA GLU A 218 4.63 -12.73 27.62
C GLU A 218 5.34 -12.61 26.28
N ASN A 219 5.46 -13.72 25.56
CA ASN A 219 5.99 -13.80 24.19
C ASN A 219 7.32 -13.05 23.94
N LYS A 220 8.14 -12.93 24.99
CA LYS A 220 9.37 -12.14 24.99
C LYS A 220 10.30 -12.51 23.83
N ASP A 221 10.41 -13.77 23.50
CA ASP A 221 11.24 -14.28 22.42
C ASP A 221 10.90 -13.70 21.04
N MET A 222 9.64 -13.32 20.81
CA MET A 222 9.19 -12.74 19.53
C MET A 222 9.93 -11.41 19.23
N ILE A 223 10.24 -10.65 20.27
CA ILE A 223 10.98 -9.37 20.17
C ILE A 223 12.49 -9.60 20.36
N ASP A 224 12.89 -10.24 21.46
CA ASP A 224 14.31 -10.36 21.83
C ASP A 224 15.12 -11.18 20.81
N LYS A 225 14.51 -12.21 20.23
CA LYS A 225 15.13 -13.05 19.18
C LYS A 225 14.81 -12.55 17.76
N ARG A 226 14.17 -11.41 17.60
CA ARG A 226 13.82 -10.82 16.31
C ARG A 226 12.94 -11.73 15.42
N LEU A 227 12.03 -12.52 16.00
CA LEU A 227 11.15 -13.42 15.25
C LEU A 227 9.98 -12.68 14.59
N ALA A 228 9.45 -11.64 15.23
CA ALA A 228 8.34 -10.83 14.72
C ALA A 228 8.61 -9.31 14.71
N PHE A 229 9.83 -8.92 15.05
CA PHE A 229 10.25 -7.51 15.14
C PHE A 229 11.69 -7.35 14.63
N PRO A 230 12.00 -6.33 13.79
CA PRO A 230 11.05 -5.37 13.19
C PRO A 230 10.08 -6.04 12.20
N ALA A 231 8.91 -5.41 11.98
CA ALA A 231 7.94 -5.87 10.98
C ALA A 231 8.56 -5.90 9.58
N ASP A 232 8.19 -6.88 8.76
CA ASP A 232 8.71 -6.95 7.39
C ASP A 232 8.13 -5.85 6.50
N PHE A 233 6.86 -5.47 6.69
CA PHE A 233 6.18 -4.50 5.86
C PHE A 233 5.07 -3.76 6.60
N ILE A 234 4.94 -2.45 6.33
CA ILE A 234 3.78 -1.64 6.70
C ILE A 234 3.33 -0.77 5.53
N ASN A 235 2.06 -0.34 5.54
CA ASN A 235 1.49 0.53 4.53
C ASN A 235 0.49 1.50 5.16
N GLU A 236 0.68 2.81 4.94
CA GLU A 236 -0.25 3.86 5.34
C GLU A 236 -0.08 5.11 4.48
N GLY A 237 -0.96 6.11 4.69
CA GLY A 237 -0.88 7.39 3.98
C GLY A 237 0.38 8.20 4.30
N VAL A 238 0.77 9.05 3.37
CA VAL A 238 1.96 9.92 3.49
C VAL A 238 1.91 10.90 4.68
N ASP A 239 0.72 11.22 5.19
CA ASP A 239 0.51 12.02 6.40
C ASP A 239 1.08 11.34 7.66
N GLN A 240 1.17 10.00 7.67
CA GLN A 240 1.71 9.21 8.77
C GLN A 240 3.23 9.37 8.98
N THR A 241 3.92 10.05 8.10
CA THR A 241 5.30 10.52 8.36
C THR A 241 5.40 11.45 9.58
N ARG A 242 4.29 12.09 9.99
CA ARG A 242 4.14 12.90 11.21
C ARG A 242 3.11 12.32 12.17
N GLY A 243 2.92 11.03 12.14
CA GLY A 243 2.01 10.26 12.98
C GLY A 243 2.59 8.88 13.25
N TRP A 244 1.93 7.85 12.80
CA TRP A 244 2.27 6.47 13.14
C TRP A 244 3.68 6.03 12.73
N PHE A 245 4.16 6.39 11.53
CA PHE A 245 5.54 6.05 11.12
C PHE A 245 6.57 6.63 12.08
N PHE A 246 6.37 7.89 12.54
CA PHE A 246 7.27 8.52 13.48
C PHE A 246 7.22 7.83 14.86
N THR A 247 6.04 7.59 15.40
CA THR A 247 5.91 7.06 16.76
C THR A 247 6.40 5.62 16.84
N LEU A 248 6.15 4.79 15.82
CA LEU A 248 6.75 3.46 15.68
C LEU A 248 8.28 3.55 15.70
N HIS A 249 8.84 4.41 14.85
CA HIS A 249 10.29 4.55 14.69
C HIS A 249 10.96 5.11 15.96
N ALA A 250 10.33 6.09 16.61
CA ALA A 250 10.83 6.70 17.82
C ALA A 250 10.91 5.69 18.98
N ILE A 251 9.82 4.96 19.24
CA ILE A 251 9.77 3.95 20.32
C ILE A 251 10.78 2.82 20.02
N ALA A 252 10.80 2.30 18.80
CA ALA A 252 11.75 1.25 18.40
C ALA A 252 13.20 1.67 18.57
N THR A 253 13.54 2.90 18.17
CA THR A 253 14.91 3.43 18.31
C THR A 253 15.29 3.62 19.78
N MET A 254 14.39 4.21 20.59
CA MET A 254 14.70 4.52 21.98
C MET A 254 14.81 3.29 22.87
N VAL A 255 13.94 2.28 22.65
CA VAL A 255 13.84 1.10 23.52
C VAL A 255 14.72 -0.06 23.02
N PHE A 256 14.80 -0.27 21.70
CA PHE A 256 15.43 -1.46 21.11
C PHE A 256 16.62 -1.18 20.20
N ASP A 257 16.99 0.09 20.04
CA ASP A 257 18.04 0.54 19.08
C ASP A 257 17.82 -0.06 17.67
N SER A 258 16.59 -0.03 17.18
CA SER A 258 16.15 -0.69 15.95
C SER A 258 15.14 0.16 15.20
N VAL A 259 14.96 -0.18 13.91
CA VAL A 259 13.75 0.23 13.17
C VAL A 259 12.54 -0.58 13.66
N ALA A 260 11.34 -0.05 13.50
CA ALA A 260 10.11 -0.79 13.80
C ALA A 260 9.65 -1.64 12.60
N PHE A 261 10.05 -1.27 11.40
CA PHE A 261 9.69 -1.92 10.13
C PHE A 261 10.83 -1.81 9.13
N LYS A 262 10.94 -2.82 8.26
CA LYS A 262 12.00 -2.91 7.24
C LYS A 262 11.60 -2.24 5.93
N ASN A 263 10.32 -2.40 5.53
CA ASN A 263 9.78 -1.93 4.27
C ASN A 263 8.49 -1.16 4.51
N VAL A 264 8.27 -0.09 3.75
CA VAL A 264 7.06 0.72 3.86
C VAL A 264 6.64 1.29 2.52
N ILE A 265 5.36 1.16 2.18
CA ILE A 265 4.72 1.94 1.13
C ILE A 265 4.01 3.13 1.77
N SER A 266 4.40 4.34 1.39
CA SER A 266 3.75 5.57 1.80
C SER A 266 2.75 5.99 0.72
N THR A 267 1.47 5.69 0.91
CA THR A 267 0.44 5.88 -0.12
C THR A 267 0.08 7.34 -0.35
N GLY A 268 -0.21 7.65 -1.61
CA GLY A 268 -0.81 8.91 -2.02
C GLY A 268 -2.30 8.99 -1.66
N LEU A 269 -2.93 10.09 -2.02
CA LEU A 269 -4.35 10.31 -1.80
C LEU A 269 -5.19 9.74 -2.95
N VAL A 270 -6.39 9.24 -2.63
CA VAL A 270 -7.43 8.96 -3.62
C VAL A 270 -8.22 10.24 -3.86
N LEU A 271 -8.17 10.75 -5.08
CA LEU A 271 -8.81 11.98 -5.53
C LEU A 271 -10.00 11.64 -6.43
N ASP A 272 -10.90 12.60 -6.65
CA ASP A 272 -11.95 12.45 -7.65
C ASP A 272 -11.36 12.38 -9.09
N ALA A 273 -12.19 12.08 -10.09
CA ALA A 273 -11.76 11.96 -11.49
C ALA A 273 -11.12 13.26 -12.04
N LYS A 274 -11.43 14.41 -11.44
CA LYS A 274 -10.87 15.73 -11.81
C LYS A 274 -9.56 16.02 -11.06
N GLY A 275 -9.21 15.21 -10.07
CA GLY A 275 -8.01 15.40 -9.25
C GLY A 275 -8.21 16.26 -8.01
N ASN A 276 -9.45 16.48 -7.57
CA ASN A 276 -9.75 17.20 -6.33
C ASN A 276 -9.84 16.23 -5.15
N LYS A 277 -9.50 16.72 -3.96
CA LYS A 277 -9.65 15.95 -2.72
C LYS A 277 -11.13 15.63 -2.49
N MET A 278 -11.44 14.37 -2.22
CA MET A 278 -12.79 13.94 -1.89
C MET A 278 -13.21 14.43 -0.50
N SER A 279 -14.42 14.97 -0.40
CA SER A 279 -14.98 15.46 0.86
C SER A 279 -16.51 15.33 0.84
N LYS A 280 -17.09 14.92 1.96
CA LYS A 280 -18.56 14.87 2.12
C LYS A 280 -19.20 16.25 1.94
N HIS A 281 -18.49 17.31 2.34
CA HIS A 281 -18.95 18.70 2.22
C HIS A 281 -19.07 19.14 0.75
N VAL A 282 -18.14 18.71 -0.11
CA VAL A 282 -18.14 19.00 -1.55
C VAL A 282 -19.06 18.06 -2.32
N GLY A 283 -19.45 16.91 -1.74
CA GLY A 283 -20.31 15.93 -2.38
C GLY A 283 -19.65 15.13 -3.52
N ASN A 284 -18.33 15.11 -3.58
CA ASN A 284 -17.55 14.39 -4.61
C ASN A 284 -16.96 13.06 -4.12
N VAL A 285 -17.47 12.54 -3.00
CA VAL A 285 -17.02 11.25 -2.43
C VAL A 285 -17.59 10.11 -3.26
N VAL A 286 -16.71 9.19 -3.67
CA VAL A 286 -17.11 7.93 -4.29
C VAL A 286 -17.31 6.89 -3.19
N ASN A 287 -18.48 6.26 -3.15
CA ASN A 287 -18.76 5.17 -2.22
C ASN A 287 -18.10 3.88 -2.75
N PRO A 288 -17.14 3.29 -2.03
CA PRO A 288 -16.47 2.07 -2.48
C PRO A 288 -17.42 0.87 -2.59
N PHE A 289 -18.42 0.75 -1.72
CA PHE A 289 -19.39 -0.35 -1.77
C PHE A 289 -20.26 -0.30 -3.02
N GLU A 290 -20.70 0.87 -3.46
CA GLU A 290 -21.42 1.03 -4.73
C GLU A 290 -20.55 0.61 -5.93
N MET A 291 -19.25 0.88 -5.88
CA MET A 291 -18.32 0.44 -6.92
C MET A 291 -18.13 -1.08 -6.90
N ILE A 292 -18.03 -1.67 -5.71
CA ILE A 292 -17.91 -3.13 -5.53
C ILE A 292 -19.19 -3.82 -6.02
N ASP A 293 -20.36 -3.33 -5.66
CA ASP A 293 -21.65 -3.91 -6.09
C ASP A 293 -21.82 -3.85 -7.61
N LYS A 294 -21.37 -2.76 -8.24
CA LYS A 294 -21.53 -2.54 -9.68
C LYS A 294 -20.48 -3.25 -10.54
N TYR A 295 -19.25 -3.29 -10.12
CA TYR A 295 -18.13 -3.74 -10.95
C TYR A 295 -17.43 -4.99 -10.41
N GLY A 296 -17.69 -5.39 -9.16
CA GLY A 296 -17.00 -6.45 -8.44
C GLY A 296 -15.77 -5.96 -7.68
N ALA A 297 -15.48 -6.59 -6.55
CA ALA A 297 -14.37 -6.22 -5.68
C ALA A 297 -13.02 -6.33 -6.40
N ASP A 298 -12.81 -7.39 -7.17
CA ASP A 298 -11.54 -7.62 -7.88
C ASP A 298 -11.25 -6.57 -8.95
N ALA A 299 -12.28 -6.10 -9.67
CA ALA A 299 -12.10 -5.04 -10.65
C ALA A 299 -11.69 -3.71 -9.99
N VAL A 300 -12.30 -3.37 -8.85
CA VAL A 300 -11.93 -2.19 -8.06
C VAL A 300 -10.51 -2.32 -7.53
N ARG A 301 -10.15 -3.44 -6.91
CA ARG A 301 -8.82 -3.70 -6.37
C ARG A 301 -7.75 -3.63 -7.46
N PHE A 302 -7.94 -4.36 -8.55
CA PHE A 302 -6.99 -4.40 -9.66
C PHE A 302 -6.80 -3.02 -10.30
N TYR A 303 -7.90 -2.26 -10.50
CA TYR A 303 -7.83 -0.88 -10.98
C TYR A 303 -7.00 0.00 -10.04
N MET A 304 -7.27 -0.04 -8.73
CA MET A 304 -6.55 0.80 -7.77
C MET A 304 -5.06 0.47 -7.71
N MET A 305 -4.70 -0.80 -7.85
CA MET A 305 -3.30 -1.24 -7.81
C MET A 305 -2.53 -1.02 -9.11
N THR A 306 -3.21 -1.02 -10.27
CA THR A 306 -2.55 -0.96 -11.58
C THR A 306 -2.66 0.39 -12.28
N ASN A 307 -3.61 1.26 -11.89
CA ASN A 307 -3.84 2.54 -12.57
C ASN A 307 -2.72 3.55 -12.32
N SER A 308 -2.25 3.66 -11.08
CA SER A 308 -1.11 4.51 -10.69
C SER A 308 -0.28 3.81 -9.62
N GLU A 309 0.98 4.25 -9.47
CA GLU A 309 1.81 3.77 -8.38
C GLU A 309 1.15 4.08 -7.02
N PRO A 310 1.24 3.20 -6.00
CA PRO A 310 0.55 3.40 -4.72
C PRO A 310 0.91 4.71 -4.00
N TRP A 311 2.10 5.21 -4.21
CA TRP A 311 2.61 6.47 -3.62
C TRP A 311 2.22 7.73 -4.39
N ASP A 312 1.68 7.59 -5.61
CA ASP A 312 1.13 8.71 -6.37
C ASP A 312 -0.35 8.93 -6.04
N ASN A 313 -0.82 10.16 -6.22
CA ASN A 313 -2.24 10.43 -6.05
C ASN A 313 -3.06 9.74 -7.15
N LEU A 314 -3.97 8.88 -6.75
CA LEU A 314 -4.88 8.17 -7.65
C LEU A 314 -6.07 9.06 -7.99
N LYS A 315 -6.27 9.40 -9.26
CA LYS A 315 -7.51 9.96 -9.76
C LYS A 315 -8.50 8.82 -10.01
N PHE A 316 -9.45 8.66 -9.12
CA PHE A 316 -10.43 7.58 -9.23
C PHE A 316 -11.50 7.88 -10.28
N ASP A 317 -11.57 7.02 -11.31
CA ASP A 317 -12.57 7.09 -12.37
C ASP A 317 -13.29 5.74 -12.49
N ALA A 318 -14.61 5.76 -12.29
CA ALA A 318 -15.46 4.56 -12.42
C ALA A 318 -15.42 3.94 -13.84
N ASN A 319 -15.18 4.76 -14.87
CA ASN A 319 -15.01 4.24 -16.24
C ASN A 319 -13.72 3.42 -16.37
N GLY A 320 -12.67 3.80 -15.65
CA GLY A 320 -11.42 3.04 -15.59
C GLY A 320 -11.60 1.67 -14.92
N VAL A 321 -12.43 1.61 -13.87
CA VAL A 321 -12.80 0.33 -13.23
C VAL A 321 -13.56 -0.57 -14.22
N ASP A 322 -14.54 0.00 -14.96
CA ASP A 322 -15.26 -0.76 -15.99
C ASP A 322 -14.37 -1.21 -17.14
N GLU A 323 -13.38 -0.40 -17.50
CA GLU A 323 -12.37 -0.77 -18.51
C GLU A 323 -11.55 -1.99 -18.07
N VAL A 324 -11.07 -2.02 -16.83
CA VAL A 324 -10.37 -3.17 -16.24
C VAL A 324 -11.27 -4.40 -16.23
N ARG A 325 -12.52 -4.26 -15.78
CA ARG A 325 -13.52 -5.35 -15.78
C ARG A 325 -13.70 -5.95 -17.17
N ARG A 326 -13.83 -5.13 -18.21
CA ARG A 326 -14.06 -5.58 -19.57
C ARG A 326 -12.81 -6.07 -20.27
N LYS A 327 -11.71 -5.32 -20.16
CA LYS A 327 -10.47 -5.61 -20.92
C LYS A 327 -9.61 -6.67 -20.26
N PHE A 328 -9.39 -6.61 -18.96
CA PHE A 328 -8.57 -7.62 -18.27
C PHE A 328 -9.40 -8.84 -17.89
N PHE A 329 -10.37 -8.70 -16.99
CA PHE A 329 -11.17 -9.83 -16.52
C PHE A 329 -12.00 -10.45 -17.63
N GLY A 330 -12.60 -9.63 -18.50
CA GLY A 330 -13.37 -10.13 -19.64
C GLY A 330 -12.49 -10.92 -20.64
N THR A 331 -11.27 -10.50 -20.87
CA THR A 331 -10.32 -11.22 -21.73
C THR A 331 -9.88 -12.54 -21.10
N LEU A 332 -9.55 -12.53 -19.81
CA LEU A 332 -9.15 -13.75 -19.09
C LEU A 332 -10.32 -14.74 -19.03
N TYR A 333 -11.53 -14.26 -18.70
CA TYR A 333 -12.74 -15.08 -18.70
C TYR A 333 -13.02 -15.71 -20.08
N ASN A 334 -12.92 -14.94 -21.15
CA ASN A 334 -13.12 -15.45 -22.50
C ASN A 334 -12.05 -16.47 -22.89
N THR A 335 -10.82 -16.30 -22.44
CA THR A 335 -9.71 -17.26 -22.65
C THR A 335 -9.98 -18.56 -21.90
N TYR A 336 -10.39 -18.48 -20.64
CA TYR A 336 -10.82 -19.63 -19.86
C TYR A 336 -12.08 -20.31 -20.45
N SER A 337 -13.08 -19.55 -20.85
CA SER A 337 -14.31 -20.08 -21.49
C SER A 337 -14.00 -20.81 -22.79
N PHE A 338 -13.07 -20.29 -23.60
CA PHE A 338 -12.59 -20.99 -24.78
C PHE A 338 -11.91 -22.32 -24.40
N PHE A 339 -11.01 -22.31 -23.43
CA PHE A 339 -10.36 -23.51 -22.94
C PHE A 339 -11.37 -24.54 -22.43
N SER A 340 -12.24 -24.16 -21.49
CA SER A 340 -13.20 -25.06 -20.85
C SER A 340 -14.21 -25.64 -21.83
N LEU A 341 -14.67 -24.84 -22.79
CA LEU A 341 -15.60 -25.32 -23.83
C LEU A 341 -14.99 -26.50 -24.59
N TYR A 342 -13.79 -26.33 -25.13
CA TYR A 342 -13.17 -27.39 -25.94
C TYR A 342 -12.64 -28.54 -25.06
N ALA A 343 -12.11 -28.28 -23.89
CA ALA A 343 -11.68 -29.31 -22.94
C ALA A 343 -12.84 -30.24 -22.56
N ASN A 344 -14.04 -29.69 -22.31
CA ASN A 344 -15.24 -30.48 -22.02
C ASN A 344 -15.70 -31.30 -23.24
N VAL A 345 -15.67 -30.72 -24.46
CA VAL A 345 -16.06 -31.42 -25.69
C VAL A 345 -15.12 -32.56 -26.00
N ASP A 346 -13.82 -32.37 -25.79
CA ASP A 346 -12.79 -33.36 -26.10
C ASP A 346 -12.49 -34.31 -24.94
N GLY A 347 -13.10 -34.09 -23.74
CA GLY A 347 -12.84 -34.90 -22.54
C GLY A 347 -11.42 -34.74 -21.99
N PHE A 348 -10.81 -33.54 -22.15
CA PHE A 348 -9.48 -33.28 -21.62
C PHE A 348 -9.56 -33.07 -20.10
N ASP A 349 -8.94 -33.97 -19.33
CA ASP A 349 -8.88 -33.97 -17.87
C ASP A 349 -7.44 -33.98 -17.33
N TYR A 350 -6.46 -33.77 -18.22
CA TYR A 350 -5.03 -33.82 -17.91
C TYR A 350 -4.54 -35.19 -17.39
N SER A 351 -5.22 -36.28 -17.68
CA SER A 351 -4.79 -37.65 -17.32
C SER A 351 -3.63 -38.16 -18.17
N GLN A 352 -3.40 -37.55 -19.34
CA GLN A 352 -2.33 -37.91 -20.25
C GLN A 352 -0.98 -37.35 -19.74
N PRO A 353 0.14 -38.08 -20.01
CA PRO A 353 1.48 -37.56 -19.71
C PRO A 353 1.76 -36.21 -20.36
N ASP A 354 2.58 -35.40 -19.70
CA ASP A 354 3.01 -34.13 -20.27
C ASP A 354 3.80 -34.35 -21.58
N VAL A 355 3.43 -33.60 -22.63
CA VAL A 355 4.23 -33.53 -23.85
C VAL A 355 5.55 -32.83 -23.49
N PRO A 356 6.72 -33.50 -23.75
CA PRO A 356 8.01 -32.89 -23.42
C PRO A 356 8.20 -31.53 -24.12
N LEU A 357 8.85 -30.57 -23.44
CA LEU A 357 9.04 -29.23 -23.97
C LEU A 357 9.67 -29.21 -25.37
N ALA A 358 10.67 -30.09 -25.59
CA ALA A 358 11.38 -30.21 -26.90
C ALA A 358 10.47 -30.68 -28.03
N GLU A 359 9.39 -31.42 -27.72
CA GLU A 359 8.43 -31.95 -28.70
C GLU A 359 7.26 -30.99 -28.97
N ARG A 360 7.12 -29.95 -28.13
CA ARG A 360 6.07 -28.95 -28.31
C ARG A 360 6.36 -28.03 -29.49
N PRO A 361 5.34 -27.61 -30.26
CA PRO A 361 5.50 -26.58 -31.29
C PRO A 361 6.15 -25.29 -30.74
N GLU A 362 6.84 -24.58 -31.62
CA GLU A 362 7.54 -23.33 -31.29
C GLU A 362 6.64 -22.31 -30.59
N ILE A 363 5.37 -22.20 -30.99
CA ILE A 363 4.40 -21.30 -30.41
C ILE A 363 4.06 -21.66 -28.95
N ASP A 364 4.05 -22.97 -28.61
CA ASP A 364 3.82 -23.44 -27.23
C ASP A 364 5.06 -23.17 -26.37
N ARG A 365 6.25 -23.44 -26.91
CA ARG A 365 7.52 -23.15 -26.25
C ARG A 365 7.69 -21.66 -25.96
N TRP A 366 7.29 -20.82 -26.94
CA TRP A 366 7.32 -19.37 -26.77
C TRP A 366 6.44 -18.88 -25.63
N ILE A 367 5.17 -19.29 -25.57
CA ILE A 367 4.26 -18.77 -24.53
C ILE A 367 4.67 -19.29 -23.15
N LEU A 368 5.22 -20.51 -23.05
CA LEU A 368 5.75 -21.06 -21.80
C LEU A 368 7.04 -20.32 -21.38
N SER A 369 7.93 -19.98 -22.31
CA SER A 369 9.09 -19.14 -22.03
C SER A 369 8.65 -17.77 -21.49
N GLY A 370 7.72 -17.11 -22.20
CA GLY A 370 7.14 -15.84 -21.75
C GLY A 370 6.46 -15.92 -20.39
N LEU A 371 5.82 -17.04 -20.07
CA LEU A 371 5.21 -17.29 -18.76
C LEU A 371 6.27 -17.35 -17.64
N HIS A 372 7.36 -18.09 -17.85
CA HIS A 372 8.43 -18.20 -16.87
C HIS A 372 9.20 -16.87 -16.72
N THR A 373 9.37 -16.12 -17.80
CA THR A 373 9.88 -14.74 -17.77
C THR A 373 8.94 -13.82 -17.00
N LEU A 374 7.61 -13.97 -17.17
CA LEU A 374 6.60 -13.23 -16.40
C LEU A 374 6.73 -13.52 -14.90
N ILE A 375 6.77 -14.80 -14.50
CA ILE A 375 6.92 -15.21 -13.08
C ILE A 375 8.14 -14.52 -12.47
N LYS A 376 9.28 -14.60 -13.10
CA LYS A 376 10.54 -13.99 -12.64
C LYS A 376 10.45 -12.48 -12.50
N ARG A 377 9.78 -11.81 -13.44
CA ARG A 377 9.60 -10.35 -13.40
C ARG A 377 8.59 -9.93 -12.34
N VAL A 378 7.47 -10.64 -12.22
CA VAL A 378 6.46 -10.36 -11.18
C VAL A 378 7.04 -10.54 -9.79
N ASP A 379 7.76 -11.65 -9.56
CA ASP A 379 8.45 -11.90 -8.29
C ASP A 379 9.40 -10.75 -7.93
N ARG A 380 10.24 -10.33 -8.88
CA ARG A 380 11.16 -9.20 -8.68
C ARG A 380 10.43 -7.90 -8.33
N GLU A 381 9.36 -7.55 -9.04
CA GLU A 381 8.62 -6.31 -8.75
C GLU A 381 7.90 -6.40 -7.40
N MET A 382 7.37 -7.57 -7.02
CA MET A 382 6.76 -7.78 -5.70
C MET A 382 7.79 -7.71 -4.58
N GLN A 383 9.00 -8.27 -4.75
CA GLN A 383 10.11 -8.12 -3.80
C GLN A 383 10.55 -6.66 -3.64
N ASN A 384 10.42 -5.85 -4.69
CA ASN A 384 10.68 -4.41 -4.66
C ASN A 384 9.50 -3.58 -4.12
N TYR A 385 8.42 -4.23 -3.67
CA TYR A 385 7.18 -3.56 -3.22
C TYR A 385 6.56 -2.64 -4.28
N ASP A 386 6.64 -3.07 -5.57
CA ASP A 386 6.00 -2.39 -6.70
C ASP A 386 4.85 -3.24 -7.30
N PRO A 387 3.69 -3.28 -6.62
CA PRO A 387 2.55 -4.07 -7.09
C PRO A 387 1.97 -3.53 -8.41
N THR A 388 2.14 -2.25 -8.70
CA THR A 388 1.64 -1.64 -9.93
C THR A 388 2.31 -2.23 -11.16
N ARG A 389 3.65 -2.32 -11.14
CA ARG A 389 4.38 -2.95 -12.24
C ARG A 389 4.07 -4.43 -12.35
N ALA A 390 4.03 -5.13 -11.22
CA ALA A 390 3.67 -6.54 -11.19
C ALA A 390 2.30 -6.81 -11.82
N GLY A 391 1.25 -6.08 -11.41
CA GLY A 391 -0.09 -6.21 -11.97
C GLY A 391 -0.16 -5.87 -13.47
N ARG A 392 0.56 -4.84 -13.92
CA ARG A 392 0.64 -4.47 -15.36
C ARG A 392 1.35 -5.52 -16.21
N LEU A 393 2.33 -6.23 -15.66
CA LEU A 393 2.97 -7.35 -16.35
C LEU A 393 2.00 -8.51 -16.56
N ILE A 394 1.18 -8.83 -15.54
CA ILE A 394 0.15 -9.87 -15.64
C ILE A 394 -0.91 -9.46 -16.68
N ASP A 395 -1.37 -8.21 -16.64
CA ASP A 395 -2.35 -7.67 -17.59
C ASP A 395 -1.83 -7.76 -19.03
N ALA A 396 -0.61 -7.32 -19.28
CA ALA A 396 0.01 -7.38 -20.61
C ALA A 396 0.14 -8.82 -21.13
N PHE A 397 0.60 -9.75 -20.28
CA PHE A 397 0.71 -11.16 -20.66
C PHE A 397 -0.65 -11.76 -21.05
N VAL A 398 -1.68 -11.53 -20.23
CA VAL A 398 -3.03 -12.07 -20.48
C VAL A 398 -3.62 -11.50 -21.77
N ASN A 399 -3.53 -10.20 -21.97
CA ASN A 399 -4.13 -9.52 -23.10
C ASN A 399 -3.31 -9.71 -24.40
N ASP A 400 -2.03 -9.39 -24.35
CA ASP A 400 -1.22 -9.28 -25.58
C ASP A 400 -0.67 -10.63 -26.01
N ASP A 401 -0.12 -11.42 -25.08
CA ASP A 401 0.55 -12.66 -25.40
C ASP A 401 -0.42 -13.86 -25.41
N LEU A 402 -1.17 -14.07 -24.32
CA LEU A 402 -1.99 -15.24 -24.17
C LEU A 402 -3.26 -15.20 -25.05
N SER A 403 -4.08 -14.17 -24.91
CA SER A 403 -5.37 -14.09 -25.61
C SER A 403 -5.21 -13.64 -27.06
N ASN A 404 -4.62 -12.45 -27.28
CA ASN A 404 -4.55 -11.83 -28.60
C ASN A 404 -3.50 -12.42 -29.54
N TRP A 405 -2.60 -13.24 -29.00
CA TRP A 405 -1.58 -13.90 -29.84
C TRP A 405 -1.69 -15.43 -29.74
N TYR A 406 -1.38 -16.03 -28.61
CA TYR A 406 -1.35 -17.49 -28.48
C TYR A 406 -2.70 -18.15 -28.82
N VAL A 407 -3.77 -17.81 -28.10
CA VAL A 407 -5.10 -18.41 -28.31
C VAL A 407 -5.61 -18.12 -29.71
N ARG A 408 -5.49 -16.87 -30.17
CA ARG A 408 -5.97 -16.48 -31.49
C ARG A 408 -5.30 -17.26 -32.63
N LEU A 409 -3.99 -17.49 -32.57
CA LEU A 409 -3.24 -18.20 -33.56
C LEU A 409 -3.51 -19.71 -33.55
N ASN A 410 -3.81 -20.26 -32.39
CA ASN A 410 -3.93 -21.69 -32.14
C ASN A 410 -5.37 -22.24 -32.18
N ARG A 411 -6.40 -21.41 -32.41
CA ARG A 411 -7.81 -21.83 -32.39
C ARG A 411 -8.08 -23.10 -33.19
N LYS A 412 -7.46 -23.24 -34.38
CA LYS A 412 -7.65 -24.40 -35.28
C LYS A 412 -7.15 -25.71 -34.68
N ARG A 413 -6.17 -25.68 -33.80
CA ARG A 413 -5.64 -26.87 -33.10
C ARG A 413 -6.69 -27.50 -32.16
N PHE A 414 -7.59 -26.69 -31.62
CA PHE A 414 -8.68 -27.15 -30.75
C PHE A 414 -9.90 -27.67 -31.51
N TRP A 415 -10.05 -27.37 -32.80
CA TRP A 415 -11.25 -27.73 -33.58
C TRP A 415 -11.20 -29.17 -34.18
N GLY A 416 -10.07 -29.83 -34.19
CA GLY A 416 -9.93 -31.20 -34.70
C GLY A 416 -10.70 -32.20 -33.81
N LYS A 417 -11.14 -33.33 -34.37
CA LYS A 417 -11.87 -34.36 -33.63
C LYS A 417 -10.96 -35.29 -32.83
N GLU A 418 -9.72 -35.50 -33.28
CA GLU A 418 -8.78 -36.43 -32.64
C GLU A 418 -7.84 -35.70 -31.68
N MET A 419 -7.56 -36.34 -30.56
CA MET A 419 -6.57 -35.88 -29.60
C MET A 419 -5.15 -36.24 -30.07
N SER A 420 -4.64 -35.46 -31.01
CA SER A 420 -3.24 -35.58 -31.45
C SER A 420 -2.27 -35.04 -30.40
N SER A 421 -0.98 -35.42 -30.51
CA SER A 421 0.07 -34.86 -29.65
C SER A 421 0.16 -33.32 -29.74
N ASP A 422 -0.08 -32.75 -30.90
CA ASP A 422 -0.13 -31.29 -31.11
C ASP A 422 -1.30 -30.65 -30.38
N LYS A 423 -2.50 -31.26 -30.45
CA LYS A 423 -3.70 -30.78 -29.73
C LYS A 423 -3.53 -30.93 -28.23
N LEU A 424 -2.97 -32.06 -27.76
CA LEU A 424 -2.67 -32.30 -26.37
C LEU A 424 -1.69 -31.25 -25.82
N SER A 425 -0.62 -30.97 -26.58
CA SER A 425 0.35 -29.90 -26.26
C SER A 425 -0.36 -28.54 -26.08
N ALA A 426 -1.30 -28.22 -26.98
CA ALA A 426 -2.05 -26.95 -26.90
C ALA A 426 -2.90 -26.87 -25.61
N TYR A 427 -3.60 -27.97 -25.24
CA TYR A 427 -4.37 -28.00 -23.99
C TYR A 427 -3.50 -27.86 -22.75
N GLN A 428 -2.42 -28.65 -22.67
CA GLN A 428 -1.50 -28.61 -21.53
C GLN A 428 -0.84 -27.23 -21.37
N THR A 429 -0.46 -26.62 -22.49
CA THR A 429 0.15 -25.28 -22.48
C THR A 429 -0.85 -24.22 -22.02
N LEU A 430 -2.09 -24.22 -22.55
CA LEU A 430 -3.10 -23.23 -22.16
C LEU A 430 -3.55 -23.41 -20.71
N TYR A 431 -3.70 -24.66 -20.25
CA TYR A 431 -3.96 -24.97 -18.85
C TYR A 431 -2.88 -24.39 -17.93
N THR A 432 -1.61 -24.67 -18.24
CA THR A 432 -0.47 -24.18 -17.46
C THR A 432 -0.47 -22.66 -17.38
N CYS A 433 -0.72 -21.96 -18.51
CA CYS A 433 -0.81 -20.50 -18.50
C CYS A 433 -1.95 -19.99 -17.61
N LEU A 434 -3.16 -20.56 -17.72
CA LEU A 434 -4.33 -20.13 -16.95
C LEU A 434 -4.16 -20.38 -15.45
N GLU A 435 -3.66 -21.55 -15.05
CA GLU A 435 -3.42 -21.92 -13.66
C GLU A 435 -2.34 -21.05 -13.03
N THR A 436 -1.23 -20.82 -13.75
CA THR A 436 -0.15 -19.94 -13.28
C THR A 436 -0.61 -18.49 -13.16
N VAL A 437 -1.38 -17.98 -14.12
CA VAL A 437 -1.97 -16.63 -14.05
C VAL A 437 -2.90 -16.50 -12.84
N ALA A 438 -3.72 -17.52 -12.54
CA ALA A 438 -4.57 -17.51 -11.36
C ALA A 438 -3.74 -17.36 -10.07
N ARG A 439 -2.64 -18.09 -9.93
CA ARG A 439 -1.74 -17.95 -8.78
C ARG A 439 -1.02 -16.59 -8.73
N LEU A 440 -0.53 -16.08 -9.86
CA LEU A 440 0.15 -14.78 -9.93
C LEU A 440 -0.79 -13.62 -9.59
N MET A 441 -2.07 -13.70 -10.01
CA MET A 441 -3.03 -12.62 -9.76
C MET A 441 -3.74 -12.69 -8.40
N ALA A 442 -3.58 -13.77 -7.64
CA ALA A 442 -4.28 -13.96 -6.37
C ALA A 442 -4.11 -12.81 -5.36
N PRO A 443 -2.92 -12.18 -5.19
CA PRO A 443 -2.78 -11.02 -4.32
C PRO A 443 -3.55 -9.78 -4.78
N PHE A 444 -3.80 -9.65 -6.08
CA PHE A 444 -4.47 -8.50 -6.70
C PHE A 444 -6.00 -8.69 -6.77
N ALA A 445 -6.43 -9.85 -7.22
CA ALA A 445 -7.81 -10.21 -7.52
C ALA A 445 -8.18 -11.56 -6.86
N PRO A 446 -8.32 -11.58 -5.53
CA PRO A 446 -8.37 -12.82 -4.75
C PRO A 446 -9.56 -13.72 -5.07
N PHE A 447 -10.73 -13.14 -5.37
CA PHE A 447 -11.95 -13.92 -5.55
C PHE A 447 -11.99 -14.61 -6.91
N TYR A 448 -11.68 -13.90 -7.98
CA TYR A 448 -11.67 -14.47 -9.32
C TYR A 448 -10.48 -15.43 -9.52
N ALA A 449 -9.34 -15.12 -8.93
CA ALA A 449 -8.18 -16.01 -8.94
C ALA A 449 -8.49 -17.36 -8.30
N ASP A 450 -9.17 -17.35 -7.15
CA ASP A 450 -9.57 -18.56 -6.46
C ASP A 450 -10.59 -19.36 -7.25
N GLN A 451 -11.61 -18.71 -7.80
CA GLN A 451 -12.58 -19.37 -8.65
C GLN A 451 -11.95 -20.03 -9.88
N LEU A 452 -11.09 -19.30 -10.59
CA LEU A 452 -10.38 -19.83 -11.78
C LEU A 452 -9.48 -21.01 -11.42
N TYR A 453 -8.72 -20.90 -10.33
CA TYR A 453 -7.88 -21.99 -9.83
C TYR A 453 -8.69 -23.23 -9.49
N LEU A 454 -9.79 -23.08 -8.75
CA LEU A 454 -10.66 -24.20 -8.36
C LEU A 454 -11.34 -24.85 -9.57
N ASP A 455 -11.79 -24.08 -10.53
CA ASP A 455 -12.42 -24.61 -11.76
C ASP A 455 -11.43 -25.48 -12.56
N LEU A 456 -10.17 -25.04 -12.65
CA LEU A 456 -9.12 -25.79 -13.35
C LEU A 456 -8.68 -27.03 -12.58
N THR A 457 -8.41 -26.90 -11.29
CA THR A 457 -7.82 -27.97 -10.47
C THR A 457 -8.82 -29.07 -10.12
N LYS A 458 -10.10 -28.74 -9.87
CA LYS A 458 -11.15 -29.73 -9.62
C LYS A 458 -11.38 -30.64 -10.81
N ALA A 459 -11.37 -30.08 -12.03
CA ALA A 459 -11.62 -30.84 -13.24
C ALA A 459 -10.48 -31.81 -13.58
N THR A 460 -9.24 -31.46 -13.24
CA THR A 460 -8.03 -32.21 -13.60
C THR A 460 -7.43 -33.02 -12.45
N GLY A 461 -7.89 -32.79 -11.20
CA GLY A 461 -7.26 -33.35 -10.02
C GLY A 461 -5.82 -32.88 -9.76
N ARG A 462 -5.35 -31.87 -10.52
CA ARG A 462 -4.01 -31.26 -10.36
C ARG A 462 -4.14 -30.08 -9.40
N GLY A 463 -3.22 -29.97 -8.49
CA GLY A 463 -3.26 -28.96 -7.42
C GLY A 463 -3.83 -29.58 -6.13
N GLY A 464 -3.06 -29.60 -5.07
CA GLY A 464 -3.42 -30.24 -3.80
C GLY A 464 -4.23 -29.38 -2.87
N GLU A 465 -4.41 -28.09 -3.18
CA GLU A 465 -4.93 -27.12 -2.24
C GLU A 465 -6.40 -26.78 -2.51
N CYS A 466 -7.16 -26.57 -1.44
CA CYS A 466 -8.58 -26.22 -1.51
C CYS A 466 -8.83 -24.73 -1.85
N SER A 467 -7.79 -23.94 -2.01
CA SER A 467 -7.83 -22.53 -2.41
C SER A 467 -6.50 -22.12 -3.05
N VAL A 468 -6.54 -21.21 -4.00
CA VAL A 468 -5.34 -20.60 -4.58
C VAL A 468 -4.48 -19.89 -3.53
N HIS A 469 -5.10 -19.43 -2.46
CA HIS A 469 -4.41 -18.71 -1.37
C HIS A 469 -3.59 -19.63 -0.45
N LEU A 470 -3.79 -20.93 -0.53
CA LEU A 470 -3.00 -21.94 0.16
C LEU A 470 -1.96 -22.58 -0.76
N ALA A 471 -2.08 -22.38 -2.07
CA ALA A 471 -1.11 -22.86 -3.06
C ALA A 471 0.19 -22.06 -3.00
N LYS A 472 1.30 -22.73 -3.29
CA LYS A 472 2.59 -22.04 -3.41
C LYS A 472 2.55 -20.99 -4.53
N TYR A 473 3.15 -19.83 -4.28
CA TYR A 473 3.34 -18.84 -5.34
C TYR A 473 4.22 -19.43 -6.46
N PRO A 474 3.95 -19.09 -7.74
CA PRO A 474 4.71 -19.66 -8.85
C PRO A 474 6.21 -19.33 -8.79
N GLU A 475 7.04 -20.31 -9.05
CA GLU A 475 8.48 -20.16 -9.19
C GLU A 475 8.89 -20.33 -10.66
N ALA A 476 9.83 -19.50 -11.12
CA ALA A 476 10.31 -19.58 -12.49
C ALA A 476 11.28 -20.78 -12.66
N ASP A 477 11.07 -21.58 -13.69
CA ASP A 477 12.02 -22.59 -14.15
C ASP A 477 12.81 -22.03 -15.35
N GLU A 478 14.09 -21.77 -15.12
CA GLU A 478 14.99 -21.19 -16.13
C GLU A 478 15.13 -22.08 -17.39
N SER A 479 14.86 -23.39 -17.28
CA SER A 479 14.96 -24.32 -18.43
C SER A 479 13.88 -24.08 -19.50
N PHE A 480 12.79 -23.37 -19.14
CA PHE A 480 11.74 -22.98 -20.09
C PHE A 480 12.08 -21.67 -20.82
N ILE A 481 13.02 -20.87 -20.31
CA ILE A 481 13.26 -19.51 -20.80
C ILE A 481 14.18 -19.55 -22.05
N ASP A 482 13.63 -19.11 -23.18
CA ASP A 482 14.33 -18.90 -24.45
C ASP A 482 14.17 -17.43 -24.89
N LEU A 483 15.10 -16.58 -24.47
CA LEU A 483 15.05 -15.14 -24.73
C LEU A 483 15.15 -14.79 -26.21
N ASP A 484 15.83 -15.61 -27.02
CA ASP A 484 15.91 -15.41 -28.47
C ASP A 484 14.55 -15.66 -29.12
N LEU A 485 13.86 -16.73 -28.72
CA LEU A 485 12.50 -17.03 -29.16
C LEU A 485 11.50 -15.93 -28.75
N GLU A 486 11.61 -15.43 -27.52
CA GLU A 486 10.78 -14.30 -27.06
C GLU A 486 11.04 -13.03 -27.89
N ALA A 487 12.31 -12.73 -28.20
CA ALA A 487 12.69 -11.58 -29.00
C ALA A 487 12.15 -11.68 -30.44
N ARG A 488 12.27 -12.84 -31.09
CA ARG A 488 11.72 -13.11 -32.43
C ARG A 488 10.20 -12.92 -32.46
N MET A 489 9.50 -13.48 -31.50
CA MET A 489 8.05 -13.40 -31.46
C MET A 489 7.56 -11.97 -31.10
N SER A 490 8.26 -11.27 -30.22
CA SER A 490 8.01 -9.85 -29.95
C SER A 490 8.17 -8.99 -31.20
N MET A 491 9.14 -9.32 -32.06
CA MET A 491 9.31 -8.66 -33.35
C MET A 491 8.12 -8.94 -34.29
N ALA A 492 7.65 -10.20 -34.34
CA ALA A 492 6.46 -10.56 -35.13
C ALA A 492 5.21 -9.78 -34.66
N GLN A 493 4.98 -9.69 -33.35
CA GLN A 493 3.87 -8.94 -32.77
C GLN A 493 3.93 -7.45 -33.13
N LYS A 494 5.11 -6.83 -32.99
CA LYS A 494 5.33 -5.40 -33.30
C LYS A 494 5.09 -5.11 -34.78
N ILE A 495 5.68 -5.89 -35.66
CA ILE A 495 5.52 -5.72 -37.12
C ILE A 495 4.05 -5.91 -37.50
N THR A 496 3.41 -6.98 -37.06
CA THR A 496 1.99 -7.23 -37.30
C THR A 496 1.13 -6.06 -36.85
N SER A 497 1.34 -5.56 -35.63
CA SER A 497 0.60 -4.43 -35.10
C SER A 497 0.77 -3.15 -35.94
N MET A 498 2.02 -2.85 -36.35
CA MET A 498 2.30 -1.69 -37.19
C MET A 498 1.65 -1.81 -38.57
N VAL A 499 1.72 -2.98 -39.22
CA VAL A 499 1.11 -3.20 -40.53
C VAL A 499 -0.42 -3.11 -40.45
N LEU A 500 -1.03 -3.70 -39.42
CA LEU A 500 -2.47 -3.60 -39.20
C LEU A 500 -2.91 -2.15 -38.94
N ALA A 501 -2.11 -1.37 -38.23
CA ALA A 501 -2.36 0.06 -38.01
C ALA A 501 -2.26 0.85 -39.33
N LEU A 502 -1.27 0.56 -40.18
CA LEU A 502 -1.15 1.16 -41.51
C LEU A 502 -2.34 0.79 -42.40
N ARG A 503 -2.75 -0.48 -42.43
CA ARG A 503 -3.97 -0.90 -43.16
C ARG A 503 -5.20 -0.15 -42.72
N ARG A 504 -5.39 0.03 -41.40
CA ARG A 504 -6.50 0.79 -40.83
C ARG A 504 -6.45 2.27 -41.29
N LYS A 505 -5.28 2.88 -41.27
CA LYS A 505 -5.08 4.28 -41.67
C LYS A 505 -5.51 4.53 -43.12
N VAL A 506 -5.27 3.56 -44.02
CA VAL A 506 -5.63 3.65 -45.44
C VAL A 506 -6.91 2.85 -45.78
N ASN A 507 -7.65 2.40 -44.75
CA ASN A 507 -8.93 1.69 -44.88
C ASN A 507 -8.87 0.38 -45.73
N ILE A 508 -7.75 -0.33 -45.73
CA ILE A 508 -7.60 -1.62 -46.38
C ILE A 508 -7.89 -2.74 -45.38
N LYS A 509 -8.94 -3.53 -45.61
CA LYS A 509 -9.30 -4.66 -44.75
C LYS A 509 -8.21 -5.75 -44.78
N VAL A 510 -7.97 -6.44 -43.65
CA VAL A 510 -6.96 -7.53 -43.56
C VAL A 510 -7.29 -8.67 -44.52
N ARG A 511 -8.55 -9.00 -44.77
CA ARG A 511 -8.99 -10.01 -45.72
C ARG A 511 -8.61 -9.71 -47.17
N GLN A 512 -8.26 -8.46 -47.52
CA GLN A 512 -7.74 -8.10 -48.81
C GLN A 512 -6.22 -8.37 -48.85
N PRO A 513 -5.75 -9.34 -49.70
CA PRO A 513 -4.33 -9.62 -49.78
C PRO A 513 -3.57 -8.43 -50.40
N LEU A 514 -2.35 -8.20 -49.96
CA LEU A 514 -1.41 -7.24 -50.56
C LEU A 514 -0.20 -7.99 -51.08
N GLN A 515 0.46 -7.39 -52.06
CA GLN A 515 1.62 -8.03 -52.70
C GLN A 515 2.80 -8.16 -51.74
N ALA A 516 3.17 -7.06 -51.08
CA ALA A 516 4.34 -7.06 -50.21
C ALA A 516 4.23 -6.04 -49.08
N ILE A 517 4.93 -6.31 -47.98
CA ILE A 517 5.33 -5.33 -46.98
C ILE A 517 6.85 -5.09 -47.10
N MET A 518 7.24 -3.83 -46.84
CA MET A 518 8.65 -3.42 -46.83
C MET A 518 9.06 -3.12 -45.41
N ILE A 519 10.11 -3.77 -44.92
CA ILE A 519 10.59 -3.63 -43.55
C ILE A 519 12.03 -3.13 -43.56
N PRO A 520 12.33 -1.97 -42.95
CA PRO A 520 13.70 -1.53 -42.78
C PRO A 520 14.35 -2.38 -41.67
N ALA A 521 15.40 -3.10 -41.98
CA ALA A 521 16.24 -3.78 -40.99
C ALA A 521 17.40 -2.86 -40.60
N VAL A 522 17.63 -2.74 -39.28
CA VAL A 522 18.67 -1.86 -38.74
C VAL A 522 20.02 -2.59 -38.67
N ASP A 523 19.97 -3.88 -38.39
CA ASP A 523 21.14 -4.77 -38.27
C ASP A 523 20.80 -6.20 -38.67
N ASP A 524 21.84 -7.06 -38.75
CA ASP A 524 21.69 -8.46 -39.14
C ASP A 524 20.94 -9.30 -38.12
N GLU A 525 21.04 -9.00 -36.81
CA GLU A 525 20.31 -9.71 -35.76
C GLU A 525 18.80 -9.52 -35.94
N GLN A 526 18.36 -8.29 -36.12
CA GLN A 526 16.96 -7.95 -36.39
C GLN A 526 16.46 -8.64 -37.68
N LYS A 527 17.29 -8.65 -38.72
CA LYS A 527 16.96 -9.31 -39.99
C LYS A 527 16.75 -10.81 -39.78
N ASN A 528 17.66 -11.47 -39.07
CA ASN A 528 17.56 -12.89 -38.74
C ASN A 528 16.31 -13.21 -37.92
N HIS A 529 16.00 -12.42 -36.90
CA HIS A 529 14.78 -12.59 -36.13
C HIS A 529 13.51 -12.45 -36.97
N ILE A 530 13.46 -11.47 -37.88
CA ILE A 530 12.30 -11.26 -38.76
C ILE A 530 12.18 -12.41 -39.77
N GLU A 531 13.29 -12.86 -40.36
CA GLU A 531 13.29 -13.96 -41.32
C GLU A 531 12.79 -15.27 -40.69
N ALA A 532 13.17 -15.56 -39.43
CA ALA A 532 12.73 -16.73 -38.68
C ALA A 532 11.19 -16.75 -38.45
N VAL A 533 10.54 -15.58 -38.29
CA VAL A 533 9.09 -15.47 -38.09
C VAL A 533 8.33 -14.93 -39.31
N LYS A 534 8.96 -14.91 -40.45
CA LYS A 534 8.46 -14.33 -41.71
C LYS A 534 7.09 -14.86 -42.12
N GLU A 535 6.94 -16.19 -42.15
CA GLU A 535 5.68 -16.82 -42.56
C GLU A 535 4.53 -16.49 -41.58
N LEU A 536 4.81 -16.42 -40.28
CA LEU A 536 3.84 -16.01 -39.27
C LEU A 536 3.37 -14.55 -39.53
N ILE A 537 4.29 -13.63 -39.77
CA ILE A 537 3.96 -12.23 -40.09
C ILE A 537 3.13 -12.15 -41.37
N LYS A 538 3.55 -12.81 -42.44
CA LYS A 538 2.85 -12.80 -43.74
C LYS A 538 1.39 -13.28 -43.60
N ASN A 539 1.19 -14.37 -42.88
CA ASN A 539 -0.14 -14.93 -42.63
C ASN A 539 -1.02 -13.97 -41.82
N GLU A 540 -0.47 -13.36 -40.77
CA GLU A 540 -1.21 -12.46 -39.88
C GLU A 540 -1.64 -11.15 -40.56
N VAL A 541 -0.80 -10.61 -41.43
CA VAL A 541 -1.10 -9.35 -42.11
C VAL A 541 -1.62 -9.55 -43.54
N ASN A 542 -1.77 -10.82 -43.99
CA ASN A 542 -2.27 -11.22 -45.29
C ASN A 542 -1.50 -10.54 -46.45
N VAL A 543 -0.21 -10.84 -46.52
CA VAL A 543 0.67 -10.39 -47.62
C VAL A 543 1.41 -11.58 -48.24
N LYS A 544 1.70 -11.47 -49.53
CA LYS A 544 2.41 -12.54 -50.25
C LYS A 544 3.91 -12.55 -49.98
N GLU A 545 4.49 -11.36 -49.78
CA GLU A 545 5.93 -11.20 -49.65
C GLU A 545 6.29 -10.26 -48.49
N LEU A 546 7.43 -10.54 -47.87
CA LEU A 546 8.12 -9.64 -46.97
C LEU A 546 9.48 -9.29 -47.59
N ARG A 547 9.75 -8.01 -47.79
CA ARG A 547 10.98 -7.50 -48.39
C ARG A 547 11.70 -6.59 -47.40
N PHE A 548 13.01 -6.79 -47.27
CA PHE A 548 13.85 -5.84 -46.54
C PHE A 548 14.20 -4.65 -47.43
N VAL A 549 14.24 -3.47 -46.84
CA VAL A 549 14.68 -2.25 -47.53
C VAL A 549 16.09 -1.94 -47.04
N GLU A 550 17.04 -1.96 -47.97
CA GLU A 550 18.40 -1.51 -47.74
C GLU A 550 18.53 -0.02 -48.04
N GLY A 551 19.06 0.77 -47.12
CA GLY A 551 19.44 2.14 -47.35
C GLY A 551 18.81 3.20 -46.45
N SER A 552 19.63 4.21 -46.16
CA SER A 552 19.42 5.28 -45.19
C SER A 552 18.33 6.32 -45.56
N GLY A 553 17.71 6.20 -46.74
CA GLY A 553 16.74 7.22 -47.21
C GLY A 553 15.33 7.12 -46.65
N VAL A 554 14.95 5.99 -46.05
CA VAL A 554 13.59 5.72 -45.57
C VAL A 554 13.44 5.97 -44.04
N LEU A 555 14.54 5.84 -43.30
CA LEU A 555 14.56 6.05 -41.85
C LEU A 555 15.30 7.34 -41.47
N VAL A 556 14.56 8.35 -41.08
CA VAL A 556 15.12 9.51 -40.39
C VAL A 556 15.14 9.24 -38.90
N LYS A 557 16.33 9.11 -38.31
CA LYS A 557 16.49 9.04 -36.86
C LYS A 557 16.01 10.36 -36.24
N LYS A 558 14.80 10.37 -35.66
CA LYS A 558 14.33 11.50 -34.85
C LYS A 558 14.66 11.21 -33.38
N VAL A 559 15.54 12.02 -32.81
CA VAL A 559 15.76 12.03 -31.38
C VAL A 559 14.63 12.82 -30.73
N LYS A 560 13.78 12.15 -29.96
CA LYS A 560 12.82 12.81 -29.07
C LYS A 560 13.41 12.80 -27.67
N CYS A 561 13.67 13.99 -27.13
CA CYS A 561 14.03 14.15 -25.74
C CYS A 561 12.92 13.60 -24.86
N ASN A 562 13.26 12.77 -23.88
CA ASN A 562 12.33 12.35 -22.86
C ASN A 562 12.13 13.52 -21.88
N PHE A 563 11.05 14.30 -22.06
CA PHE A 563 10.74 15.47 -21.25
C PHE A 563 10.61 15.15 -19.76
N ARG A 564 10.21 13.92 -19.40
CA ARG A 564 10.06 13.50 -18.01
C ARG A 564 11.43 13.41 -17.29
N THR A 565 12.47 12.98 -17.99
CA THR A 565 13.82 12.85 -17.41
C THR A 565 14.70 14.06 -17.68
N MET A 566 14.58 14.69 -18.85
CA MET A 566 15.41 15.82 -19.24
C MET A 566 14.81 17.17 -18.86
N GLY A 567 13.49 17.29 -18.76
CA GLY A 567 12.82 18.54 -18.38
C GLY A 567 13.22 19.04 -16.99
N LYS A 568 13.49 18.14 -16.05
CA LYS A 568 14.01 18.51 -14.72
C LYS A 568 15.44 19.08 -14.76
N LYS A 569 16.28 18.62 -15.72
CA LYS A 569 17.69 19.04 -15.85
C LYS A 569 17.88 20.21 -16.80
N PHE A 570 17.07 20.32 -17.85
CA PHE A 570 17.31 21.23 -18.97
C PHE A 570 16.06 22.07 -19.35
N GLY A 571 15.01 22.07 -18.55
CA GLY A 571 13.72 22.68 -18.90
C GLY A 571 13.74 24.18 -19.26
N LYS A 572 14.82 24.89 -18.92
CA LYS A 572 15.04 26.29 -19.37
C LYS A 572 15.84 26.40 -20.67
N LEU A 573 16.39 25.29 -21.18
CA LEU A 573 17.23 25.24 -22.39
C LEU A 573 16.54 24.46 -23.53
N MET A 574 15.34 23.96 -23.30
CA MET A 574 14.47 23.25 -24.24
C MET A 574 13.27 24.10 -24.61
#